data_193d21110149f3e19992472ae516a9d0
#
_entry.id   193d21110149f3e19992472ae516a9d0
#
_cell.length_a   1.000
_cell.length_b   1.000
_cell.length_c   1.000
_cell.angle_alpha   90.00
_cell.angle_beta   90.00
_cell.angle_gamma   90.00
#
_symmetry.space_group_name_H-M   'P 1'
#
loop_
_entity.id
_entity.type
_entity.pdbx_description
1 polymer ?
#
loop_
_entity_poly.entity_id
_entity_poly.type
_entity_poly.pdbx_seq_one_letter_code
_entity_poly.pdbx_strand_id
1 'polypeptide(L)' 'MTIKEAQEAVDGWIKEYGVRYFSELTNMACLTEEVGELARIMARRYGDQSFKEGESHDPSEEIADILWVLIRLA' A
#
# COMPACT_ATOMS: atom_id res chain seq x y z
N MET A 1 0.57 -18.30 -3.81
CA MET A 1 0.61 -17.34 -4.94
C MET A 1 2.02 -16.85 -5.14
N THR A 2 2.50 -16.86 -6.37
CA THR A 2 3.81 -16.29 -6.70
C THR A 2 3.71 -14.79 -6.97
N ILE A 3 4.85 -14.11 -6.97
CA ILE A 3 4.90 -12.67 -7.36
C ILE A 3 4.38 -12.49 -8.78
N LYS A 4 4.74 -13.40 -9.70
CA LYS A 4 4.25 -13.37 -11.07
C LYS A 4 2.72 -13.49 -11.14
N GLU A 5 2.15 -14.41 -10.40
CA GLU A 5 0.69 -14.57 -10.33
C GLU A 5 0.02 -13.33 -9.75
N ALA A 6 0.60 -12.73 -8.71
CA ALA A 6 0.09 -11.49 -8.13
C ALA A 6 0.17 -10.33 -9.14
N GLN A 7 1.26 -10.22 -9.90
CA GLN A 7 1.39 -9.20 -10.95
C GLN A 7 0.34 -9.39 -12.05
N GLU A 8 0.09 -10.61 -12.47
CA GLU A 8 -0.93 -10.91 -13.46
C GLU A 8 -2.33 -10.57 -12.96
N ALA A 9 -2.63 -10.87 -11.70
CA ALA A 9 -3.91 -10.53 -11.09
C ALA A 9 -4.13 -9.02 -10.99
N VAL A 10 -3.12 -8.28 -10.57
CA VAL A 10 -3.18 -6.81 -10.48
C VAL A 10 -3.32 -6.20 -11.87
N ASP A 11 -2.54 -6.68 -12.84
CA ASP A 11 -2.60 -6.21 -14.22
C ASP A 11 -4.01 -6.41 -14.81
N GLY A 12 -4.59 -7.60 -14.60
CA GLY A 12 -5.93 -7.90 -15.07
C GLY A 12 -6.98 -6.98 -14.44
N TRP A 13 -6.86 -6.70 -13.14
CA TRP A 13 -7.75 -5.80 -12.45
C TRP A 13 -7.64 -4.36 -12.98
N ILE A 14 -6.42 -3.87 -13.19
CA ILE A 14 -6.20 -2.52 -13.72
C ILE A 14 -6.78 -2.37 -15.12
N LYS A 15 -6.61 -3.38 -15.98
CA LYS A 15 -7.15 -3.36 -17.34
C LYS A 15 -8.66 -3.42 -17.37
N GLU A 16 -9.29 -4.13 -16.43
CA GLU A 16 -10.74 -4.29 -16.39
C GLU A 16 -11.45 -3.13 -15.71
N TYR A 17 -10.94 -2.67 -14.57
CA TYR A 17 -11.61 -1.70 -13.71
C TYR A 17 -10.88 -0.35 -13.63
N GLY A 18 -9.57 -0.35 -13.82
CA GLY A 18 -8.78 0.87 -13.84
C GLY A 18 -8.82 1.52 -15.22
N VAL A 19 -8.69 2.83 -15.24
CA VAL A 19 -8.66 3.57 -16.50
C VAL A 19 -7.30 3.42 -17.18
N ARG A 20 -6.23 3.38 -16.40
CA ARG A 20 -4.85 3.30 -16.89
C ARG A 20 -3.89 3.01 -15.73
N TYR A 21 -2.69 2.60 -16.07
CA TYR A 21 -1.58 2.62 -15.12
C TYR A 21 -1.15 4.06 -14.84
N PHE A 22 -0.81 4.33 -13.60
CA PHE A 22 -0.14 5.57 -13.23
C PHE A 22 1.32 5.51 -13.67
N SER A 23 1.94 6.68 -13.83
CA SER A 23 3.36 6.75 -14.10
C SER A 23 4.19 6.18 -12.94
N GLU A 24 5.43 5.80 -13.22
CA GLU A 24 6.36 5.29 -12.20
C GLU A 24 6.56 6.31 -11.09
N LEU A 25 6.64 7.60 -11.42
CA LEU A 25 6.81 8.65 -10.41
C LEU A 25 5.58 8.74 -9.50
N THR A 26 4.37 8.69 -10.06
CA THR A 26 3.15 8.70 -9.26
C THR A 26 3.07 7.46 -8.36
N ASN A 27 3.44 6.30 -8.86
CA ASN A 27 3.48 5.08 -8.06
C ASN A 27 4.51 5.17 -6.92
N MET A 28 5.66 5.80 -7.16
CA MET A 28 6.65 6.04 -6.09
C MET A 28 6.12 6.99 -5.02
N ALA A 29 5.39 8.03 -5.42
CA ALA A 29 4.74 8.94 -4.47
C ALA A 29 3.71 8.20 -3.63
N CYS A 30 2.89 7.35 -4.23
CA CYS A 30 1.92 6.51 -3.54
C CYS A 30 2.61 5.56 -2.55
N LEU A 31 3.72 4.93 -2.96
CA LEU A 31 4.49 4.04 -2.10
C LEU A 31 5.01 4.80 -0.87
N THR A 32 5.55 6.00 -1.07
CA THR A 32 6.06 6.82 0.03
C THR A 32 4.95 7.19 1.01
N GLU A 33 3.76 7.54 0.51
CA GLU A 33 2.60 7.82 1.35
C GLU A 33 2.18 6.59 2.18
N GLU A 34 2.09 5.41 1.56
CA GLU A 34 1.69 4.20 2.26
C GLU A 34 2.72 3.76 3.30
N VAL A 35 4.01 3.90 3.01
CA VAL A 35 5.07 3.63 4.00
C VAL A 35 4.97 4.62 5.16
N GLY A 36 4.66 5.88 4.89
CA GLY A 36 4.41 6.88 5.93
C GLY A 36 3.22 6.53 6.82
N GLU A 37 2.13 6.05 6.23
CA GLU A 37 0.95 5.58 6.96
C GLU A 37 1.30 4.39 7.87
N LEU A 38 2.04 3.43 7.34
CA LEU A 38 2.51 2.29 8.14
C LEU A 38 3.43 2.76 9.28
N ALA A 39 4.35 3.67 9.00
CA ALA A 39 5.26 4.22 10.01
C ALA A 39 4.47 4.91 11.14
N ARG A 40 3.42 5.65 10.79
CA ARG A 40 2.53 6.31 11.78
C ARG A 40 1.86 5.28 12.68
N ILE A 41 1.31 4.23 12.10
CA ILE A 41 0.62 3.18 12.87
C ILE A 41 1.62 2.44 13.78
N MET A 42 2.79 2.07 13.26
CA MET A 42 3.81 1.37 14.04
C MET A 42 4.35 2.22 15.18
N ALA A 43 4.56 3.52 14.95
CA ALA A 43 5.02 4.44 15.98
C ALA A 43 4.00 4.59 17.11
N ARG A 44 2.71 4.56 16.79
CA ARG A 44 1.64 4.69 17.78
C ARG A 44 1.33 3.38 18.49
N ARG A 45 1.38 2.26 17.79
CA ARG A 45 1.06 0.95 18.35
C ARG A 45 2.19 0.38 19.21
N TYR A 46 3.43 0.57 18.80
CA TYR A 46 4.62 -0.03 19.42
C TYR A 46 5.66 0.97 19.92
N GLY A 47 5.48 2.25 19.62
CA GLY A 47 6.41 3.31 19.99
C GLY A 47 5.86 4.22 21.09
N ASP A 48 6.36 5.44 21.12
CA ASP A 48 6.06 6.43 22.16
C ASP A 48 4.85 7.32 21.84
N GLN A 49 4.27 7.19 20.65
CA GLN A 49 3.11 7.98 20.22
C GLN A 49 1.81 7.24 20.50
N SER A 50 0.73 8.00 20.60
CA SER A 50 -0.61 7.45 20.85
C SER A 50 -1.52 7.67 19.66
N PHE A 51 -2.48 6.76 19.48
CA PHE A 51 -3.55 6.94 18.50
C PHE A 51 -4.53 7.98 18.99
N LYS A 52 -5.10 8.73 18.05
CA LYS A 52 -6.29 9.53 18.31
C LYS A 52 -7.49 8.61 18.39
N GLU A 53 -8.54 9.06 19.05
CA GLU A 53 -9.78 8.31 19.14
C GLU A 53 -10.35 8.04 17.74
N GLY A 54 -10.74 6.79 17.49
CA GLY A 54 -11.31 6.36 16.23
C GLY A 54 -10.29 6.00 15.14
N GLU A 55 -8.99 6.14 15.38
CA GLU A 55 -7.97 5.72 14.43
C GLU A 55 -7.78 4.20 14.40
N SER A 56 -7.42 3.68 13.23
CA SER A 56 -7.08 2.27 13.07
C SER A 56 -5.78 1.94 13.78
N HIS A 57 -5.78 0.79 14.47
CA HIS A 57 -4.61 0.28 15.18
C HIS A 57 -3.96 -0.91 14.47
N ASP A 58 -4.54 -1.36 13.38
CA ASP A 58 -4.09 -2.55 12.67
C ASP A 58 -3.21 -2.17 11.48
N PRO A 59 -1.92 -2.59 11.47
CA PRO A 59 -1.02 -2.28 10.37
C PRO A 59 -1.23 -3.14 9.12
N SER A 60 -2.06 -4.20 9.20
CA SER A 60 -2.20 -5.15 8.09
C SER A 60 -2.74 -4.53 6.81
N GLU A 61 -3.65 -3.57 6.92
CA GLU A 61 -4.20 -2.85 5.78
C GLU A 61 -3.13 -2.05 5.05
N GLU A 62 -2.28 -1.35 5.82
CA GLU A 62 -1.20 -0.55 5.24
C GLU A 62 -0.12 -1.42 4.61
N ILE A 63 0.17 -2.58 5.22
CA ILE A 63 1.11 -3.54 4.63
C ILE A 63 0.57 -4.07 3.30
N ALA A 64 -0.72 -4.37 3.23
CA ALA A 64 -1.37 -4.80 1.99
C ALA A 64 -1.32 -3.71 0.92
N ASP A 65 -1.56 -2.45 1.29
CA ASP A 65 -1.49 -1.31 0.38
C ASP A 65 -0.08 -1.11 -0.18
N ILE A 66 0.95 -1.28 0.64
CA ILE A 66 2.34 -1.22 0.20
C ILE A 66 2.64 -2.33 -0.80
N LEU A 67 2.22 -3.56 -0.51
CA LEU A 67 2.40 -4.69 -1.42
C LEU A 67 1.71 -4.46 -2.76
N TRP A 68 0.50 -3.91 -2.75
CA TRP A 68 -0.24 -3.56 -3.96
C TRP A 68 0.54 -2.58 -4.83
N VAL A 69 1.07 -1.51 -4.22
CA VAL A 69 1.85 -0.51 -4.96
C VAL A 69 3.15 -1.09 -5.48
N LEU A 70 3.85 -1.91 -4.69
CA LEU A 70 5.08 -2.57 -5.12
C LEU A 70 4.85 -3.50 -6.32
N ILE A 71 3.78 -4.28 -6.28
CA ILE A 71 3.41 -5.18 -7.37
C ILE A 71 3.09 -4.38 -8.63
N ARG A 72 2.38 -3.28 -8.48
CA ARG A 72 1.98 -2.39 -9.57
C ARG A 72 3.21 -1.71 -10.21
N LEU A 73 4.22 -1.36 -9.40
CA LEU A 73 5.47 -0.75 -9.87
C LEU A 73 6.37 -1.72 -10.63
N ALA A 74 6.39 -2.95 -10.22
CA ALA A 74 7.26 -3.98 -10.79
C ALA A 74 6.84 -4.37 -12.29
#